data_9f1bfbebb2c4fb9c9d83e2b0a1b5c0a4
#
_entry.id   9f1bfbebb2c4fb9c9d83e2b0a1b5c0a4
#
_cell.length_a   1.000
_cell.length_b   1.000
_cell.length_c   1.000
_cell.angle_alpha   90.00
_cell.angle_beta   90.00
_cell.angle_gamma   90.00
#
_symmetry.space_group_name_H-M   'P 1'
#
loop_
_entity.id
_entity.type
_entity.pdbx_description
1 polymer ?
#
loop_
_entity_poly.entity_id
_entity_poly.type
_entity_poly.pdbx_seq_one_letter_code
_entity_poly.pdbx_strand_id
1 'polypeptide(L)'
;KIGLLTEDRRGNGIVGLLSIQDNTVLANLKKYGFPLNHKKMREDTEEYVKKLNTKTPSIETPIQNLSGGNQQKVLVGRWLLTNPDILIVDEPTRGIDVGAKAEIHSLITKLAGEGKAIIMISSELPEVMGMSDRIVVMHEGIMTAILDRKDFSSELILKYATSEIPYQP
;
A
#
# COMPACT_ATOMS: atom_id res chain seq x y z
N LYS A 1 15.46 0.58 2.97
CA LYS A 1 14.67 -0.56 2.44
C LYS A 1 13.44 -0.03 1.72
N ILE A 2 12.96 -0.77 0.68
CA ILE A 2 11.77 -0.42 -0.10
C ILE A 2 10.75 -1.55 0.06
N GLY A 3 9.50 -1.20 0.34
CA GLY A 3 8.34 -2.09 0.29
C GLY A 3 7.46 -1.74 -0.90
N LEU A 4 6.80 -2.75 -1.51
CA LEU A 4 5.92 -2.56 -2.66
C LEU A 4 4.59 -3.28 -2.44
N LEU A 5 3.49 -2.52 -2.36
CA LEU A 5 2.15 -3.04 -2.56
C LEU A 5 1.83 -3.03 -4.06
N THR A 6 1.47 -4.18 -4.59
CA THR A 6 1.14 -4.34 -6.02
C THR A 6 -0.33 -4.06 -6.28
N GLU A 7 -0.65 -3.55 -7.48
CA GLU A 7 -2.02 -3.33 -7.96
C GLU A 7 -2.88 -4.60 -7.88
N ASP A 8 -2.37 -5.71 -8.43
CA ASP A 8 -3.08 -7.00 -8.40
C ASP A 8 -2.91 -7.70 -7.05
N ARG A 9 -3.73 -7.26 -6.08
CA ARG A 9 -3.77 -7.83 -4.75
C ARG A 9 -4.00 -9.34 -4.77
N ARG A 10 -4.91 -9.84 -5.63
CA ARG A 10 -5.32 -11.25 -5.63
C ARG A 10 -4.35 -12.17 -6.35
N GLY A 11 -3.77 -11.72 -7.46
CA GLY A 11 -2.83 -12.51 -8.24
C GLY A 11 -1.40 -12.46 -7.67
N ASN A 12 -0.93 -11.26 -7.30
CA ASN A 12 0.47 -11.04 -6.93
C ASN A 12 0.66 -10.62 -5.46
N GLY A 13 -0.40 -10.17 -4.79
CA GLY A 13 -0.31 -9.67 -3.42
C GLY A 13 -0.45 -10.77 -2.37
N ILE A 14 -1.59 -11.45 -2.31
CA ILE A 14 -1.92 -12.46 -1.30
C ILE A 14 -1.69 -13.87 -1.80
N VAL A 15 -1.42 -14.79 -0.86
CA VAL A 15 -1.56 -16.24 -1.10
C VAL A 15 -2.86 -16.65 -0.43
N GLY A 16 -3.95 -16.73 -1.22
CA GLY A 16 -5.34 -16.78 -0.74
C GLY A 16 -5.65 -17.88 0.26
N LEU A 17 -5.10 -19.08 0.05
CA LEU A 17 -5.32 -20.25 0.91
C LEU A 17 -4.50 -20.21 2.20
N LEU A 18 -3.41 -19.45 2.24
CA LEU A 18 -2.60 -19.31 3.44
C LEU A 18 -3.27 -18.41 4.48
N SER A 19 -2.93 -18.65 5.74
CA SER A 19 -3.41 -17.87 6.87
C SER A 19 -3.01 -16.38 6.79
N ILE A 20 -3.68 -15.55 7.57
CA ILE A 20 -3.27 -14.14 7.77
C ILE A 20 -1.85 -14.10 8.32
N GLN A 21 -1.53 -14.97 9.29
CA GLN A 21 -0.18 -15.07 9.86
C GLN A 21 0.86 -15.32 8.78
N ASP A 22 0.69 -16.36 7.96
CA ASP A 22 1.64 -16.70 6.92
C ASP A 22 1.80 -15.58 5.91
N ASN A 23 0.67 -14.98 5.48
CA ASN A 23 0.70 -13.83 4.58
C ASN A 23 1.42 -12.61 5.19
N THR A 24 1.27 -12.35 6.48
CA THR A 24 1.92 -11.22 7.15
C THR A 24 3.44 -11.38 7.23
N VAL A 25 3.93 -12.57 7.55
CA VAL A 25 5.37 -12.80 7.77
C VAL A 25 6.16 -13.12 6.51
N LEU A 26 5.47 -13.38 5.38
CA LEU A 26 6.05 -13.91 4.15
C LEU A 26 7.25 -13.11 3.62
N ALA A 27 7.22 -11.77 3.72
CA ALA A 27 8.31 -10.91 3.24
C ALA A 27 9.52 -10.86 4.20
N ASN A 28 9.41 -11.46 5.40
CA ASN A 28 10.43 -11.35 6.43
C ASN A 28 10.74 -12.66 7.16
N LEU A 29 10.61 -13.80 6.47
CA LEU A 29 10.81 -15.14 7.05
C LEU A 29 12.16 -15.31 7.74
N LYS A 30 13.22 -14.67 7.23
CA LYS A 30 14.57 -14.69 7.82
C LYS A 30 14.59 -14.20 9.28
N LYS A 31 13.66 -13.33 9.68
CA LYS A 31 13.54 -12.83 11.07
C LYS A 31 13.24 -13.94 12.07
N TYR A 32 12.62 -15.03 11.61
CA TYR A 32 12.09 -16.09 12.48
C TYR A 32 13.02 -17.31 12.61
N GLY A 33 14.17 -17.29 11.93
CA GLY A 33 15.19 -18.35 12.02
C GLY A 33 14.82 -19.65 11.31
N PHE A 34 15.63 -20.69 11.55
CA PHE A 34 15.37 -22.05 11.06
C PHE A 34 15.73 -23.05 12.18
N PRO A 35 14.78 -23.88 12.63
CA PRO A 35 13.35 -23.93 12.28
C PRO A 35 12.63 -22.63 12.64
N LEU A 36 11.50 -22.34 11.94
CA LEU A 36 10.75 -21.10 12.14
C LEU A 36 10.19 -20.99 13.57
N ASN A 37 10.38 -19.84 14.18
CA ASN A 37 9.80 -19.53 15.50
C ASN A 37 8.33 -19.12 15.37
N HIS A 38 7.42 -20.07 15.38
CA HIS A 38 5.98 -19.85 15.24
C HIS A 38 5.39 -18.93 16.32
N LYS A 39 5.93 -18.98 17.55
CA LYS A 39 5.48 -18.09 18.63
C LYS A 39 5.73 -16.62 18.26
N LYS A 40 6.94 -16.31 17.79
CA LYS A 40 7.30 -14.95 17.36
C LYS A 40 6.53 -14.51 16.12
N MET A 41 6.27 -15.41 15.18
CA MET A 41 5.43 -15.13 14.01
C MET A 41 4.02 -14.72 14.43
N ARG A 42 3.44 -15.43 15.40
CA ARG A 42 2.14 -15.12 15.99
C ARG A 42 2.13 -13.73 16.65
N GLU A 43 3.08 -13.48 17.57
CA GLU A 43 3.19 -12.22 18.30
C GLU A 43 3.28 -11.02 17.34
N ASP A 44 4.17 -11.08 16.36
CA ASP A 44 4.33 -10.04 15.34
C ASP A 44 3.04 -9.84 14.52
N THR A 45 2.36 -10.93 14.15
CA THR A 45 1.12 -10.85 13.37
C THR A 45 0.01 -10.21 14.18
N GLU A 46 -0.19 -10.62 15.43
CA GLU A 46 -1.21 -10.05 16.33
C GLU A 46 -0.96 -8.56 16.57
N GLU A 47 0.31 -8.15 16.72
CA GLU A 47 0.69 -6.74 16.83
C GLU A 47 0.22 -5.95 15.60
N TYR A 48 0.51 -6.42 14.37
CA TYR A 48 0.14 -5.71 13.16
C TYR A 48 -1.36 -5.76 12.87
N VAL A 49 -2.04 -6.86 13.16
CA VAL A 49 -3.51 -6.95 13.10
C VAL A 49 -4.15 -5.88 13.97
N LYS A 50 -3.66 -5.71 15.20
CA LYS A 50 -4.12 -4.66 16.13
C LYS A 50 -3.73 -3.26 15.65
N LYS A 51 -2.46 -3.04 15.28
CA LYS A 51 -1.93 -1.73 14.83
C LYS A 51 -2.68 -1.17 13.63
N LEU A 52 -3.08 -2.06 12.70
CA LEU A 52 -3.77 -1.71 11.47
C LEU A 52 -5.30 -1.83 11.57
N ASN A 53 -5.80 -2.18 12.75
CA ASN A 53 -7.24 -2.41 12.98
C ASN A 53 -7.84 -3.37 11.92
N THR A 54 -7.16 -4.50 11.69
CA THR A 54 -7.62 -5.52 10.73
C THR A 54 -8.72 -6.34 11.37
N LYS A 55 -9.91 -6.36 10.76
CA LYS A 55 -11.05 -7.13 11.25
C LYS A 55 -10.92 -8.58 10.79
N THR A 56 -10.67 -9.47 11.74
CA THR A 56 -10.57 -10.92 11.53
C THR A 56 -11.02 -11.69 12.78
N PRO A 57 -11.64 -12.88 12.64
CA PRO A 57 -11.94 -13.74 13.77
C PRO A 57 -10.67 -14.38 14.37
N SER A 58 -9.64 -14.64 13.56
CA SER A 58 -8.38 -15.25 13.98
C SER A 58 -7.29 -14.99 12.95
N ILE A 59 -6.01 -15.00 13.36
CA ILE A 59 -4.85 -14.91 12.47
C ILE A 59 -4.62 -16.20 11.66
N GLU A 60 -5.22 -17.33 12.06
CA GLU A 60 -5.23 -18.59 11.32
C GLU A 60 -6.24 -18.60 10.16
N THR A 61 -7.15 -17.63 10.09
CA THR A 61 -8.13 -17.53 9.01
C THR A 61 -7.43 -17.39 7.66
N PRO A 62 -7.82 -18.15 6.62
CA PRO A 62 -7.34 -17.96 5.26
C PRO A 62 -7.62 -16.53 4.79
N ILE A 63 -6.60 -15.84 4.23
CA ILE A 63 -6.72 -14.42 3.90
C ILE A 63 -7.80 -14.12 2.87
N GLN A 64 -8.12 -15.08 1.99
CA GLN A 64 -9.19 -14.93 1.00
C GLN A 64 -10.58 -14.72 1.63
N ASN A 65 -10.78 -15.11 2.88
CA ASN A 65 -12.05 -14.98 3.60
C ASN A 65 -12.25 -13.56 4.18
N LEU A 66 -11.23 -12.70 4.09
CA LEU A 66 -11.34 -11.30 4.52
C LEU A 66 -11.94 -10.42 3.42
N SER A 67 -12.57 -9.31 3.83
CA SER A 67 -12.92 -8.23 2.90
C SER A 67 -11.69 -7.63 2.24
N GLY A 68 -11.86 -7.01 1.06
CA GLY A 68 -10.76 -6.41 0.31
C GLY A 68 -9.93 -5.42 1.12
N GLY A 69 -10.57 -4.56 1.91
CA GLY A 69 -9.88 -3.61 2.78
C GLY A 69 -9.05 -4.27 3.88
N ASN A 70 -9.54 -5.37 4.47
CA ASN A 70 -8.76 -6.11 5.46
C ASN A 70 -7.61 -6.90 4.83
N GLN A 71 -7.79 -7.47 3.63
CA GLN A 71 -6.69 -8.05 2.86
C GLN A 71 -5.58 -7.02 2.60
N GLN A 72 -5.97 -5.78 2.20
CA GLN A 72 -5.02 -4.70 1.95
C GLN A 72 -4.23 -4.33 3.21
N LYS A 73 -4.90 -4.25 4.38
CA LYS A 73 -4.24 -4.01 5.66
C LYS A 73 -3.21 -5.10 6.01
N VAL A 74 -3.52 -6.37 5.74
CA VAL A 74 -2.56 -7.48 5.95
C VAL A 74 -1.33 -7.29 5.05
N LEU A 75 -1.52 -6.90 3.78
CA LEU A 75 -0.41 -6.63 2.86
C LEU A 75 0.46 -5.44 3.31
N VAL A 76 -0.18 -4.36 3.77
CA VAL A 76 0.56 -3.24 4.38
C VAL A 76 1.37 -3.73 5.58
N GLY A 77 0.75 -4.52 6.48
CA GLY A 77 1.42 -5.11 7.64
C GLY A 77 2.63 -5.96 7.28
N ARG A 78 2.52 -6.78 6.23
CA ARG A 78 3.64 -7.58 5.68
C ARG A 78 4.87 -6.72 5.39
N TRP A 79 4.67 -5.60 4.71
CA TRP A 79 5.77 -4.72 4.35
C TRP A 79 6.28 -3.92 5.54
N LEU A 80 5.39 -3.40 6.39
CA LEU A 80 5.78 -2.67 7.61
C LEU A 80 6.63 -3.53 8.55
N LEU A 81 6.37 -4.83 8.60
CA LEU A 81 7.15 -5.80 9.38
C LEU A 81 8.62 -5.87 8.94
N THR A 82 8.92 -5.51 7.68
CA THR A 82 10.30 -5.40 7.17
C THR A 82 10.97 -4.07 7.54
N ASN A 83 10.22 -3.15 8.14
CA ASN A 83 10.61 -1.77 8.45
C ASN A 83 11.20 -1.04 7.23
N PRO A 84 10.42 -0.77 6.19
CA PRO A 84 10.87 -0.06 5.01
C PRO A 84 11.00 1.44 5.30
N ASP A 85 11.95 2.10 4.64
CA ASP A 85 12.10 3.57 4.64
C ASP A 85 11.17 4.19 3.60
N ILE A 86 10.97 3.47 2.49
CA ILE A 86 10.12 3.87 1.35
C ILE A 86 9.05 2.81 1.14
N LEU A 87 7.80 3.22 1.00
CA LEU A 87 6.68 2.35 0.66
C LEU A 87 6.04 2.82 -0.65
N ILE A 88 6.11 1.96 -1.66
CA ILE A 88 5.40 2.15 -2.92
C ILE A 88 4.04 1.46 -2.78
N VAL A 89 2.96 2.19 -3.03
CA VAL A 89 1.59 1.69 -2.97
C VAL A 89 0.93 1.89 -4.33
N ASP A 90 0.71 0.80 -5.03
CA ASP A 90 0.14 0.78 -6.36
C ASP A 90 -1.35 0.44 -6.28
N GLU A 91 -2.21 1.37 -6.71
CA GLU A 91 -3.66 1.30 -6.66
C GLU A 91 -4.20 0.83 -5.28
N PRO A 92 -3.82 1.49 -4.16
CA PRO A 92 -4.05 0.96 -2.81
C PRO A 92 -5.53 0.78 -2.46
N THR A 93 -6.42 1.47 -3.16
CA THR A 93 -7.87 1.47 -2.88
C THR A 93 -8.70 0.78 -3.96
N ARG A 94 -8.05 0.17 -4.95
CA ARG A 94 -8.75 -0.51 -6.04
C ARG A 94 -9.50 -1.74 -5.55
N GLY A 95 -10.78 -1.80 -5.92
CA GLY A 95 -11.65 -2.95 -5.59
C GLY A 95 -11.97 -3.11 -4.10
N ILE A 96 -11.93 -2.03 -3.33
CA ILE A 96 -12.39 -1.98 -1.94
C ILE A 96 -13.57 -1.00 -1.80
N ASP A 97 -14.37 -1.18 -0.77
CA ASP A 97 -15.53 -0.33 -0.51
C ASP A 97 -15.12 1.07 0.00
N VAL A 98 -16.05 2.04 -0.10
CA VAL A 98 -15.80 3.46 0.23
C VAL A 98 -15.34 3.65 1.68
N GLY A 99 -15.91 2.89 2.62
CA GLY A 99 -15.51 2.98 4.03
C GLY A 99 -14.07 2.49 4.24
N ALA A 100 -13.72 1.39 3.59
CA ALA A 100 -12.36 0.85 3.65
C ALA A 100 -11.33 1.75 2.92
N LYS A 101 -11.71 2.46 1.84
CA LYS A 101 -10.84 3.47 1.19
C LYS A 101 -10.39 4.53 2.21
N ALA A 102 -11.32 5.10 2.96
CA ALA A 102 -11.01 6.12 3.96
C ALA A 102 -10.05 5.59 5.05
N GLU A 103 -10.21 4.34 5.47
CA GLU A 103 -9.30 3.69 6.43
C GLU A 103 -7.88 3.50 5.85
N ILE A 104 -7.75 3.12 4.57
CA ILE A 104 -6.45 2.99 3.89
C ILE A 104 -5.78 4.37 3.71
N HIS A 105 -6.52 5.40 3.30
CA HIS A 105 -6.00 6.77 3.19
C HIS A 105 -5.47 7.28 4.54
N SER A 106 -6.25 7.09 5.62
CA SER A 106 -5.82 7.45 6.98
C SER A 106 -4.55 6.71 7.39
N LEU A 107 -4.44 5.42 7.05
CA LEU A 107 -3.26 4.63 7.32
C LEU A 107 -2.02 5.15 6.57
N ILE A 108 -2.15 5.43 5.27
CA ILE A 108 -1.05 5.98 4.44
C ILE A 108 -0.59 7.33 5.00
N THR A 109 -1.53 8.23 5.30
CA THR A 109 -1.23 9.55 5.90
C THR A 109 -0.51 9.42 7.24
N LYS A 110 -0.95 8.49 8.10
CA LYS A 110 -0.29 8.20 9.37
C LYS A 110 1.15 7.73 9.17
N LEU A 111 1.39 6.82 8.24
CA LEU A 111 2.73 6.30 7.93
C LEU A 111 3.67 7.40 7.42
N ALA A 112 3.16 8.31 6.58
CA ALA A 112 3.91 9.49 6.13
C ALA A 112 4.26 10.40 7.33
N GLY A 113 3.30 10.65 8.23
CA GLY A 113 3.52 11.41 9.47
C GLY A 113 4.52 10.74 10.43
N GLU A 114 4.68 9.42 10.38
CA GLU A 114 5.70 8.66 11.12
C GLU A 114 7.09 8.71 10.44
N GLY A 115 7.25 9.49 9.36
CA GLY A 115 8.53 9.73 8.66
C GLY A 115 8.84 8.75 7.55
N LYS A 116 7.89 7.94 7.08
CA LYS A 116 8.09 7.07 5.91
C LYS A 116 7.87 7.86 4.62
N ALA A 117 8.75 7.65 3.64
CA ALA A 117 8.52 8.15 2.29
C ALA A 117 7.48 7.26 1.59
N ILE A 118 6.41 7.87 1.07
CA ILE A 118 5.34 7.17 0.37
C ILE A 118 5.34 7.57 -1.11
N ILE A 119 5.33 6.58 -2.00
CA ILE A 119 5.07 6.76 -3.42
C ILE A 119 3.73 6.09 -3.71
N MET A 120 2.70 6.88 -3.96
CA MET A 120 1.37 6.36 -4.29
C MET A 120 1.15 6.45 -5.79
N ILE A 121 0.72 5.35 -6.39
CA ILE A 121 0.29 5.28 -7.79
C ILE A 121 -1.23 5.07 -7.75
N SER A 122 -1.97 5.90 -8.44
CA SER A 122 -3.43 5.78 -8.54
C SER A 122 -3.94 6.36 -9.86
N SER A 123 -4.96 5.71 -10.40
CA SER A 123 -5.73 6.19 -11.55
C SER A 123 -6.88 7.12 -11.14
N GLU A 124 -7.17 7.21 -9.83
CA GLU A 124 -8.25 8.07 -9.33
C GLU A 124 -7.71 9.48 -9.03
N LEU A 125 -7.94 10.43 -9.94
CA LEU A 125 -7.46 11.80 -9.80
C LEU A 125 -7.81 12.49 -8.47
N PRO A 126 -9.03 12.33 -7.91
CA PRO A 126 -9.34 12.88 -6.58
C PRO A 126 -8.47 12.29 -5.46
N GLU A 127 -8.13 10.99 -5.55
CA GLU A 127 -7.24 10.33 -4.59
C GLU A 127 -5.84 10.94 -4.66
N VAL A 128 -5.27 11.03 -5.87
CA VAL A 128 -3.94 11.60 -6.08
C VAL A 128 -3.86 13.03 -5.55
N MET A 129 -4.82 13.89 -5.92
CA MET A 129 -4.86 15.29 -5.49
C MET A 129 -5.06 15.46 -3.99
N GLY A 130 -5.88 14.59 -3.37
CA GLY A 130 -6.19 14.65 -1.94
C GLY A 130 -5.04 14.18 -1.05
N MET A 131 -4.27 13.19 -1.51
CA MET A 131 -3.29 12.47 -0.69
C MET A 131 -1.85 12.94 -0.88
N SER A 132 -1.52 13.63 -1.98
CA SER A 132 -0.13 13.91 -2.36
C SER A 132 0.34 15.29 -1.95
N ASP A 133 1.64 15.42 -1.65
CA ASP A 133 2.34 16.70 -1.52
C ASP A 133 2.92 17.16 -2.86
N ARG A 134 3.31 16.19 -3.70
CA ARG A 134 3.74 16.40 -5.09
C ARG A 134 3.15 15.32 -5.99
N ILE A 135 2.85 15.67 -7.22
CA ILE A 135 2.34 14.76 -8.25
C ILE A 135 3.35 14.67 -9.37
N VAL A 136 3.76 13.45 -9.69
CA VAL A 136 4.50 13.13 -10.92
C VAL A 136 3.48 12.65 -11.94
N VAL A 137 3.40 13.33 -13.08
CA VAL A 137 2.50 12.94 -14.18
C VAL A 137 3.29 12.14 -15.20
N MET A 138 2.72 11.02 -15.61
CA MET A 138 3.32 10.10 -16.60
C MET A 138 2.39 9.94 -17.80
N HIS A 139 2.97 9.84 -18.99
CA HIS A 139 2.30 9.50 -20.23
C HIS A 139 3.15 8.52 -21.03
N GLU A 140 2.62 7.34 -21.35
CA GLU A 140 3.30 6.30 -22.16
C GLU A 140 4.76 6.01 -21.71
N GLY A 141 4.98 5.93 -20.39
CA GLY A 141 6.31 5.66 -19.84
C GLY A 141 7.23 6.89 -19.72
N ILE A 142 6.77 8.07 -20.15
CA ILE A 142 7.51 9.32 -20.09
C ILE A 142 6.97 10.18 -18.93
N MET A 143 7.87 10.75 -18.11
CA MET A 143 7.50 11.75 -17.12
C MET A 143 7.26 13.08 -17.83
N THR A 144 6.05 13.65 -17.73
CA THR A 144 5.63 14.85 -18.43
C THR A 144 5.53 16.08 -17.53
N ALA A 145 5.34 15.88 -16.21
CA ALA A 145 5.35 16.98 -15.24
C ALA A 145 5.67 16.50 -13.83
N ILE A 146 6.19 17.43 -13.01
CA ILE A 146 6.18 17.36 -11.55
C ILE A 146 5.45 18.60 -11.07
N LEU A 147 4.37 18.40 -10.29
CA LEU A 147 3.55 19.49 -9.76
C LEU A 147 3.65 19.53 -8.24
N ASP A 148 3.85 20.71 -7.69
CA ASP A 148 3.73 20.96 -6.26
C ASP A 148 2.26 21.15 -5.87
N ARG A 149 1.90 20.92 -4.60
CA ARG A 149 0.53 20.95 -4.10
C ARG A 149 -0.23 22.25 -4.45
N LYS A 150 0.47 23.40 -4.46
CA LYS A 150 -0.11 24.72 -4.81
C LYS A 150 -0.58 24.82 -6.27
N ASP A 151 -0.04 23.98 -7.15
CA ASP A 151 -0.29 23.96 -8.59
C ASP A 151 -1.26 22.86 -9.01
N PHE A 152 -1.85 22.12 -8.06
CA PHE A 152 -2.77 21.02 -8.36
C PHE A 152 -4.06 21.54 -9.01
N SER A 153 -4.31 21.07 -10.21
CA SER A 153 -5.52 21.31 -10.97
C SER A 153 -5.82 20.09 -11.83
N SER A 154 -7.07 19.65 -11.82
CA SER A 154 -7.50 18.51 -12.64
C SER A 154 -7.19 18.75 -14.12
N GLU A 155 -7.44 19.96 -14.63
CA GLU A 155 -7.16 20.34 -16.01
C GLU A 155 -5.67 20.24 -16.34
N LEU A 156 -4.81 20.75 -15.43
CA LEU A 156 -3.37 20.76 -15.63
C LEU A 156 -2.80 19.33 -15.61
N ILE A 157 -3.24 18.50 -14.65
CA ILE A 157 -2.82 17.09 -14.55
C ILE A 157 -3.24 16.32 -15.80
N LEU A 158 -4.51 16.46 -16.25
CA LEU A 158 -5.00 15.80 -17.45
C LEU A 158 -4.27 16.26 -18.70
N LYS A 159 -3.96 17.56 -18.82
CA LYS A 159 -3.17 18.11 -19.93
C LYS A 159 -1.81 17.42 -20.02
N TYR A 160 -1.10 17.26 -18.90
CA TYR A 160 0.20 16.58 -18.88
C TYR A 160 0.07 15.06 -19.07
N ALA A 161 -1.00 14.45 -18.57
CA ALA A 161 -1.26 13.01 -18.75
C ALA A 161 -1.57 12.63 -20.22
N THR A 162 -1.84 13.61 -21.09
CA THR A 162 -2.03 13.43 -22.55
C THR A 162 -0.92 14.07 -23.37
N SER A 163 0.12 14.58 -22.75
CA SER A 163 1.23 15.28 -23.41
C SER A 163 2.34 14.31 -23.80
N GLU A 164 2.81 14.39 -25.03
CA GLU A 164 3.98 13.65 -25.50
C GLU A 164 5.31 14.36 -25.19
N ILE A 165 5.26 15.54 -24.55
CA ILE A 165 6.44 16.37 -24.27
C ILE A 165 7.04 15.92 -22.93
N PRO A 166 8.30 15.42 -22.89
CA PRO A 166 8.97 15.07 -21.64
C PRO A 166 9.13 16.27 -20.71
N TYR A 167 9.10 16.00 -19.41
CA TYR A 167 9.40 17.02 -18.40
C TYR A 167 10.83 17.55 -18.59
N GLN A 168 10.96 18.87 -18.56
CA GLN A 168 12.24 19.59 -18.53
C GLN A 168 12.34 20.28 -17.18
N PRO A 169 13.38 19.96 -16.38
CA PRO A 169 13.57 20.56 -15.05
C PRO A 169 13.89 22.04 -15.08
#